data_a111f1f4eba4b25acf5ac3a809c16520
#
_entry.id   a111f1f4eba4b25acf5ac3a809c16520
#
_cell.length_a   1.000
_cell.length_b   1.000
_cell.length_c   1.000
_cell.angle_alpha   90.00
_cell.angle_beta   90.00
_cell.angle_gamma   90.00
#
_symmetry.space_group_name_H-M   'P 1'
#
loop_
_entity.id
_entity.type
_entity.pdbx_description
1 polymer ?
#
loop_
_entity_poly.entity_id
_entity_poly.type
_entity_poly.pdbx_seq_one_letter_code
_entity_poly.pdbx_strand_id
1 'polypeptide(L)'
;MKRLILTAAALALSAGIASAQTVRLGTEGAYAPWNFINDAGEVDGFERELGDELCKRAELTCEWVTNDWDSIIPNLVSGNYDVIIAGMSITDERDEVIDFTQNYTPPDPSAYLGMSDDVDVTGGVVAAQTGTIQAGYIAESGATLVEFATPEETIAAVKNGEADAVLADKSFLAPIAEEDADLRFVGEDVPLGGGVGLGVRESDGELREKLDAAIQSMKDDGSLNEMISKWEVSSTF
;
A
#
# COMPACT_ATOMS: atom_id res chain seq x y z
N MET A 1 30.25 19.62 72.64
CA MET A 1 29.61 18.45 72.01
C MET A 1 28.84 18.96 70.77
N LYS A 2 29.47 18.88 69.58
CA LYS A 2 28.87 19.35 68.32
C LYS A 2 28.26 18.15 67.63
N ARG A 3 26.94 18.14 67.44
CA ARG A 3 26.23 17.07 66.62
C ARG A 3 26.27 17.45 65.17
N LEU A 4 26.96 16.63 64.36
CA LEU A 4 26.87 16.65 62.89
C LEU A 4 25.58 15.97 62.49
N ILE A 5 24.73 16.69 61.76
CA ILE A 5 23.55 16.14 61.06
C ILE A 5 24.00 15.86 59.66
N LEU A 6 24.11 14.58 59.28
CA LEU A 6 24.26 14.13 57.89
C LEU A 6 22.87 14.11 57.22
N THR A 7 22.65 15.02 56.27
CA THR A 7 21.49 15.00 55.40
C THR A 7 21.82 14.12 54.18
N ALA A 8 21.23 12.94 54.10
CA ALA A 8 21.31 12.08 52.91
C ALA A 8 20.27 12.59 51.90
N ALA A 9 20.75 13.15 50.78
CA ALA A 9 19.92 13.49 49.64
C ALA A 9 19.65 12.22 48.81
N ALA A 10 18.42 11.72 48.85
CA ALA A 10 17.97 10.65 47.98
C ALA A 10 17.68 11.23 46.59
N LEU A 11 18.55 10.97 45.62
CA LEU A 11 18.23 11.17 44.20
C LEU A 11 17.20 10.10 43.77
N ALA A 12 15.95 10.51 43.63
CA ALA A 12 14.93 9.71 42.95
C ALA A 12 15.21 9.76 41.43
N LEU A 13 15.78 8.69 40.87
CA LEU A 13 15.75 8.47 39.42
C LEU A 13 14.29 8.21 39.02
N SER A 14 13.63 9.22 38.46
CA SER A 14 12.41 9.04 37.72
C SER A 14 12.79 8.39 36.38
N ALA A 15 12.76 7.06 36.32
CA ALA A 15 12.70 6.35 35.03
C ALA A 15 11.38 6.76 34.36
N GLY A 16 11.45 7.71 33.45
CA GLY A 16 10.33 8.02 32.56
C GLY A 16 10.01 6.73 31.79
N ILE A 17 8.82 6.18 32.02
CA ILE A 17 8.26 5.15 31.14
C ILE A 17 8.04 5.89 29.83
N ALA A 18 8.96 5.76 28.87
CA ALA A 18 8.68 6.12 27.49
C ALA A 18 7.52 5.22 27.06
N SER A 19 6.31 5.76 27.03
CA SER A 19 5.18 5.10 26.38
C SER A 19 5.59 4.96 24.91
N ALA A 20 5.85 3.76 24.44
CA ALA A 20 6.08 3.52 23.04
C ALA A 20 4.83 4.05 22.30
N GLN A 21 5.03 5.07 21.46
CA GLN A 21 3.94 5.62 20.67
C GLN A 21 3.47 4.53 19.71
N THR A 22 2.16 4.26 19.67
CA THR A 22 1.57 3.32 18.72
C THR A 22 1.71 3.91 17.33
N VAL A 23 2.25 3.13 16.40
CA VAL A 23 2.35 3.46 14.97
C VAL A 23 1.07 3.05 14.28
N ARG A 24 0.44 3.99 13.59
CA ARG A 24 -0.81 3.76 12.86
C ARG A 24 -0.49 3.47 11.40
N LEU A 25 -0.93 2.30 10.93
CA LEU A 25 -0.77 1.82 9.56
C LEU A 25 -2.04 2.13 8.77
N GLY A 26 -1.96 3.04 7.81
CA GLY A 26 -3.06 3.43 6.94
C GLY A 26 -3.12 2.57 5.68
N THR A 27 -4.27 1.99 5.39
CA THR A 27 -4.54 1.18 4.20
C THR A 27 -5.91 1.49 3.61
N GLU A 28 -6.13 1.15 2.33
CA GLU A 28 -7.45 1.33 1.73
C GLU A 28 -8.44 0.26 2.19
N GLY A 29 -8.02 -1.01 2.22
CA GLY A 29 -8.88 -2.12 2.60
C GLY A 29 -9.88 -2.54 1.51
N ALA A 30 -9.61 -2.22 0.24
CA ALA A 30 -10.47 -2.50 -0.92
C ALA A 30 -9.74 -3.12 -2.12
N TYR A 31 -8.51 -3.62 -1.94
CA TYR A 31 -7.61 -4.04 -3.01
C TYR A 31 -7.07 -5.46 -2.78
N ALA A 32 -7.95 -6.46 -2.79
CA ALA A 32 -7.54 -7.87 -2.63
C ALA A 32 -6.66 -8.32 -3.82
N PRO A 33 -5.62 -9.15 -3.61
CA PRO A 33 -5.24 -9.81 -2.36
C PRO A 33 -4.27 -8.97 -1.49
N TRP A 34 -3.95 -7.75 -1.87
CA TRP A 34 -3.03 -6.86 -1.16
C TRP A 34 -3.56 -6.46 0.23
N ASN A 35 -4.70 -5.80 0.24
CA ASN A 35 -5.39 -5.36 1.45
C ASN A 35 -6.90 -5.35 1.22
N PHE A 36 -7.65 -5.88 2.14
CA PHE A 36 -9.12 -5.91 2.08
C PHE A 36 -9.72 -6.01 3.48
N ILE A 37 -11.02 -5.74 3.57
CA ILE A 37 -11.77 -5.96 4.82
C ILE A 37 -12.42 -7.33 4.78
N ASN A 38 -12.09 -8.18 5.74
CA ASN A 38 -12.64 -9.53 5.85
C ASN A 38 -14.05 -9.54 6.46
N ASP A 39 -14.68 -10.71 6.52
CA ASP A 39 -16.04 -10.89 7.07
C ASP A 39 -16.18 -10.46 8.53
N ALA A 40 -15.08 -10.38 9.29
CA ALA A 40 -15.06 -9.89 10.66
C ALA A 40 -14.97 -8.36 10.75
N GLY A 41 -14.82 -7.67 9.63
CA GLY A 41 -14.66 -6.23 9.57
C GLY A 41 -13.22 -5.78 9.88
N GLU A 42 -12.25 -6.66 9.75
CA GLU A 42 -10.84 -6.38 10.03
C GLU A 42 -10.04 -6.32 8.72
N VAL A 43 -8.97 -5.50 8.71
CA VAL A 43 -8.01 -5.48 7.60
C VAL A 43 -7.35 -6.85 7.48
N ASP A 44 -7.28 -7.38 6.26
CA ASP A 44 -6.66 -8.67 5.92
C ASP A 44 -5.92 -8.57 4.59
N GLY A 45 -5.19 -9.60 4.20
CA GLY A 45 -4.42 -9.68 2.96
C GLY A 45 -2.91 -9.70 3.16
N PHE A 46 -2.20 -9.65 2.04
CA PHE A 46 -0.73 -9.64 2.01
C PHE A 46 -0.14 -8.54 2.90
N GLU A 47 -0.65 -7.33 2.77
CA GLU A 47 -0.10 -6.17 3.49
C GLU A 47 -0.45 -6.20 4.98
N ARG A 48 -1.55 -6.83 5.37
CA ARG A 48 -1.83 -7.08 6.78
C ARG A 48 -0.78 -7.99 7.39
N GLU A 49 -0.47 -9.11 6.75
CA GLU A 49 0.54 -10.05 7.23
C GLU A 49 1.94 -9.41 7.23
N LEU A 50 2.27 -8.65 6.17
CA LEU A 50 3.52 -7.91 6.06
C LEU A 50 3.66 -6.85 7.16
N GLY A 51 2.67 -6.00 7.33
CA GLY A 51 2.70 -4.91 8.31
C GLY A 51 2.85 -5.42 9.75
N ASP A 52 2.14 -6.49 10.09
CA ASP A 52 2.26 -7.12 11.42
C ASP A 52 3.67 -7.69 11.66
N GLU A 53 4.30 -8.34 10.65
CA GLU A 53 5.67 -8.85 10.77
C GLU A 53 6.71 -7.71 10.78
N LEU A 54 6.52 -6.65 9.97
CA LEU A 54 7.38 -5.47 10.00
C LEU A 54 7.36 -4.78 11.37
N CYS A 55 6.18 -4.57 11.94
CA CYS A 55 6.04 -4.00 13.27
C CYS A 55 6.72 -4.83 14.35
N LYS A 56 6.59 -6.15 14.28
CA LYS A 56 7.25 -7.08 15.19
C LYS A 56 8.77 -7.01 15.08
N ARG A 57 9.33 -7.00 13.85
CA ARG A 57 10.78 -6.92 13.61
C ARG A 57 11.37 -5.57 14.01
N ALA A 58 10.61 -4.49 13.78
CA ALA A 58 10.99 -3.13 14.15
C ALA A 58 10.75 -2.82 15.65
N GLU A 59 10.24 -3.78 16.43
CA GLU A 59 9.87 -3.62 17.85
C GLU A 59 8.88 -2.46 18.07
N LEU A 60 7.93 -2.31 17.13
CA LEU A 60 6.88 -1.29 17.18
C LEU A 60 5.56 -1.90 17.66
N THR A 61 4.75 -1.08 18.33
CA THR A 61 3.33 -1.38 18.58
C THR A 61 2.53 -0.70 17.48
N CYS A 62 1.77 -1.47 16.70
CA CYS A 62 1.05 -0.95 15.55
C CYS A 62 -0.46 -1.16 15.69
N GLU A 63 -1.23 -0.29 15.02
CA GLU A 63 -2.67 -0.42 14.82
C GLU A 63 -3.04 -0.07 13.38
N TRP A 64 -4.12 -0.66 12.87
CA TRP A 64 -4.57 -0.46 11.51
C TRP A 64 -5.64 0.61 11.44
N VAL A 65 -5.56 1.45 10.39
CA VAL A 65 -6.53 2.51 10.08
C VAL A 65 -6.91 2.39 8.60
N THR A 66 -8.20 2.37 8.31
CA THR A 66 -8.68 2.40 6.92
C THR A 66 -8.89 3.84 6.47
N ASN A 67 -8.58 4.10 5.21
CA ASN A 67 -8.71 5.42 4.58
C ASN A 67 -8.96 5.29 3.08
N ASP A 68 -9.88 6.05 2.53
CA ASP A 68 -10.14 6.08 1.11
C ASP A 68 -8.86 6.48 0.33
N TRP A 69 -8.62 5.84 -0.81
CA TRP A 69 -7.40 6.01 -1.59
C TRP A 69 -7.10 7.46 -1.99
N ASP A 70 -8.10 8.20 -2.45
CA ASP A 70 -7.96 9.58 -2.93
C ASP A 70 -7.42 10.56 -1.87
N SER A 71 -7.66 10.26 -0.60
CA SER A 71 -7.22 11.05 0.54
C SER A 71 -6.05 10.44 1.33
N ILE A 72 -5.47 9.32 0.85
CA ILE A 72 -4.50 8.56 1.64
C ILE A 72 -3.20 9.34 1.89
N ILE A 73 -2.62 10.00 0.89
CA ILE A 73 -1.43 10.85 1.06
C ILE A 73 -1.75 12.10 1.88
N PRO A 74 -2.80 12.90 1.57
CA PRO A 74 -3.19 14.05 2.39
C PRO A 74 -3.40 13.72 3.87
N ASN A 75 -3.99 12.57 4.18
CA ASN A 75 -4.25 12.15 5.55
C ASN A 75 -3.00 11.66 6.27
N LEU A 76 -2.02 11.06 5.59
CA LEU A 76 -0.68 10.80 6.15
C LEU A 76 0.00 12.12 6.53
N VAL A 77 0.07 13.07 5.62
CA VAL A 77 0.69 14.38 5.83
C VAL A 77 0.03 15.14 6.98
N SER A 78 -1.30 15.04 7.11
CA SER A 78 -2.07 15.64 8.20
C SER A 78 -1.93 14.91 9.55
N GLY A 79 -1.26 13.75 9.60
CA GLY A 79 -1.02 13.00 10.82
C GLY A 79 -2.19 12.14 11.30
N ASN A 80 -3.12 11.76 10.42
CA ASN A 80 -4.22 10.86 10.75
C ASN A 80 -3.71 9.43 11.01
N TYR A 81 -2.61 9.04 10.38
CA TYR A 81 -1.81 7.84 10.65
C TYR A 81 -0.34 8.12 10.34
N ASP A 82 0.54 7.13 10.47
CA ASP A 82 1.99 7.34 10.48
C ASP A 82 2.70 6.65 9.32
N VAL A 83 2.07 5.64 8.71
CA VAL A 83 2.58 4.86 7.59
C VAL A 83 1.45 4.58 6.62
N ILE A 84 1.68 4.69 5.31
CA ILE A 84 0.81 4.13 4.27
C ILE A 84 1.34 2.73 3.92
N ILE A 85 0.44 1.74 3.93
CA ILE A 85 0.67 0.39 3.44
C ILE A 85 -0.59 -0.03 2.67
N ALA A 86 -0.60 0.22 1.35
CA ALA A 86 -1.81 0.18 0.53
C ALA A 86 -1.51 -0.06 -0.97
N GLY A 87 -0.61 -0.98 -1.30
CA GLY A 87 -0.24 -1.27 -2.69
C GLY A 87 0.36 -0.05 -3.42
N MET A 88 0.90 0.92 -2.69
CA MET A 88 1.32 2.19 -3.26
C MET A 88 2.64 2.09 -3.99
N SER A 89 2.61 2.21 -5.32
CA SER A 89 3.81 2.29 -6.14
C SER A 89 4.66 3.52 -5.80
N ILE A 90 5.96 3.30 -5.67
CA ILE A 90 6.94 4.38 -5.54
C ILE A 90 7.03 5.13 -6.88
N THR A 91 6.83 6.44 -6.85
CA THR A 91 6.99 7.34 -7.99
C THR A 91 7.66 8.64 -7.57
N ASP A 92 8.38 9.29 -8.51
CA ASP A 92 9.02 10.57 -8.24
C ASP A 92 8.02 11.65 -7.80
N GLU A 93 6.80 11.65 -8.39
CA GLU A 93 5.74 12.61 -8.04
C GLU A 93 5.27 12.44 -6.58
N ARG A 94 5.12 11.22 -6.11
CA ARG A 94 4.72 10.94 -4.73
C ARG A 94 5.84 11.22 -3.75
N ASP A 95 7.09 10.94 -4.15
CA ASP A 95 8.31 11.19 -3.36
C ASP A 95 8.60 12.70 -3.17
N GLU A 96 8.00 13.58 -3.98
CA GLU A 96 8.01 15.03 -3.74
C GLU A 96 7.15 15.47 -2.54
N VAL A 97 6.29 14.59 -2.02
CA VAL A 97 5.29 14.94 -0.98
C VAL A 97 5.47 14.11 0.28
N ILE A 98 5.90 12.85 0.13
CA ILE A 98 6.13 11.89 1.20
C ILE A 98 7.40 11.10 0.91
N ASP A 99 8.06 10.61 1.94
CA ASP A 99 9.19 9.68 1.80
C ASP A 99 8.69 8.24 1.66
N PHE A 100 9.45 7.41 0.94
CA PHE A 100 9.22 5.98 0.85
C PHE A 100 10.31 5.17 1.54
N THR A 101 9.96 3.98 2.03
CA THR A 101 10.92 2.93 2.31
C THR A 101 11.46 2.36 1.01
N GLN A 102 12.47 1.48 1.09
CA GLN A 102 12.75 0.57 -0.02
C GLN A 102 11.49 -0.21 -0.39
N ASN A 103 11.39 -0.66 -1.62
CA ASN A 103 10.25 -1.45 -2.05
C ASN A 103 10.19 -2.81 -1.33
N TYR A 104 8.98 -3.21 -0.92
CA TYR A 104 8.72 -4.55 -0.35
C TYR A 104 8.18 -5.55 -1.39
N THR A 105 7.81 -5.08 -2.59
CA THR A 105 7.64 -5.94 -3.77
C THR A 105 8.37 -5.33 -4.95
N PRO A 106 8.88 -6.15 -5.89
CA PRO A 106 9.27 -5.68 -7.22
C PRO A 106 8.09 -5.00 -7.94
N PRO A 107 8.34 -4.26 -9.03
CA PRO A 107 7.27 -3.74 -9.86
C PRO A 107 6.34 -4.85 -10.36
N ASP A 108 5.03 -4.68 -10.14
CA ASP A 108 3.98 -5.49 -10.75
C ASP A 108 3.47 -4.75 -11.98
N PRO A 109 3.34 -5.38 -13.15
CA PRO A 109 2.81 -4.71 -14.32
C PRO A 109 1.32 -4.40 -14.12
N SER A 110 0.86 -3.28 -14.65
CA SER A 110 -0.56 -3.02 -14.85
C SER A 110 -1.07 -3.79 -16.07
N ALA A 111 -2.32 -4.19 -16.04
CA ALA A 111 -2.97 -4.91 -17.14
C ALA A 111 -4.36 -4.35 -17.40
N TYR A 112 -4.82 -4.54 -18.62
CA TYR A 112 -6.19 -4.21 -18.99
C TYR A 112 -7.10 -5.43 -18.82
N LEU A 113 -8.27 -5.22 -18.24
CA LEU A 113 -9.33 -6.23 -18.14
C LEU A 113 -10.59 -5.71 -18.84
N GLY A 114 -11.14 -6.49 -19.75
CA GLY A 114 -12.32 -6.14 -20.53
C GLY A 114 -13.24 -7.34 -20.77
N MET A 115 -14.38 -7.12 -21.43
CA MET A 115 -15.37 -8.19 -21.71
C MET A 115 -15.25 -8.78 -23.12
N SER A 116 -14.40 -8.21 -24.01
CA SER A 116 -14.23 -8.66 -25.39
C SER A 116 -12.76 -8.61 -25.78
N ASP A 117 -12.32 -9.53 -26.62
CA ASP A 117 -10.96 -9.55 -27.19
C ASP A 117 -10.71 -8.37 -28.16
N ASP A 118 -11.77 -7.75 -28.67
CA ASP A 118 -11.71 -6.67 -29.66
C ASP A 118 -11.69 -5.24 -29.00
N VAL A 119 -11.41 -5.15 -27.69
CA VAL A 119 -11.35 -3.87 -26.97
C VAL A 119 -10.20 -3.00 -27.50
N ASP A 120 -10.52 -1.76 -27.88
CA ASP A 120 -9.52 -0.75 -28.24
C ASP A 120 -9.04 -0.03 -26.96
N VAL A 121 -7.98 -0.55 -26.34
CA VAL A 121 -7.37 0.04 -25.13
C VAL A 121 -6.61 1.35 -25.41
N THR A 122 -6.42 1.72 -26.70
CA THR A 122 -5.67 2.92 -27.08
C THR A 122 -6.55 4.10 -27.50
N GLY A 123 -7.79 3.84 -27.90
CA GLY A 123 -8.73 4.88 -28.35
C GLY A 123 -10.12 4.76 -27.71
N GLY A 124 -10.39 3.66 -26.99
CA GLY A 124 -11.66 3.42 -26.28
C GLY A 124 -11.76 4.12 -24.94
N VAL A 125 -12.76 3.76 -24.18
CA VAL A 125 -13.00 4.29 -22.81
C VAL A 125 -12.37 3.33 -21.81
N VAL A 126 -11.43 3.82 -21.01
CA VAL A 126 -10.70 3.02 -20.00
C VAL A 126 -10.95 3.56 -18.61
N ALA A 127 -11.41 2.69 -17.71
CA ALA A 127 -11.63 2.99 -16.32
C ALA A 127 -10.33 2.83 -15.52
N ALA A 128 -10.12 3.69 -14.54
CA ALA A 128 -9.09 3.53 -13.51
C ALA A 128 -9.57 4.17 -12.19
N GLN A 129 -8.95 3.77 -11.09
CA GLN A 129 -9.19 4.44 -9.82
C GLN A 129 -8.49 5.81 -9.81
N THR A 130 -9.18 6.82 -9.31
CA THR A 130 -8.69 8.21 -9.22
C THR A 130 -7.36 8.27 -8.45
N GLY A 131 -6.40 9.08 -8.95
CA GLY A 131 -5.12 9.31 -8.27
C GLY A 131 -4.14 8.13 -8.32
N THR A 132 -4.39 7.13 -9.19
CA THR A 132 -3.47 6.02 -9.44
C THR A 132 -2.50 6.33 -10.57
N ILE A 133 -1.39 5.60 -10.63
CA ILE A 133 -0.44 5.68 -11.75
C ILE A 133 -1.08 5.23 -13.06
N GLN A 134 -2.07 4.35 -12.99
CA GLN A 134 -2.84 3.88 -14.13
C GLN A 134 -3.73 4.99 -14.70
N ALA A 135 -4.42 5.75 -13.86
CA ALA A 135 -5.20 6.92 -14.29
C ALA A 135 -4.29 7.97 -14.97
N GLY A 136 -3.13 8.26 -14.38
CA GLY A 136 -2.14 9.15 -15.00
C GLY A 136 -1.68 8.66 -16.38
N TYR A 137 -1.36 7.38 -16.49
CA TYR A 137 -0.95 6.77 -17.77
C TYR A 137 -2.05 6.86 -18.83
N ILE A 138 -3.32 6.56 -18.49
CA ILE A 138 -4.44 6.67 -19.43
C ILE A 138 -4.64 8.11 -19.86
N ALA A 139 -4.55 9.08 -18.93
CA ALA A 139 -4.71 10.51 -19.23
C ALA A 139 -3.68 11.03 -20.25
N GLU A 140 -2.50 10.43 -20.30
CA GLU A 140 -1.43 10.75 -21.24
C GLU A 140 -1.50 9.93 -22.55
N SER A 141 -2.37 8.90 -22.60
CA SER A 141 -2.58 8.05 -23.74
C SER A 141 -3.58 8.66 -24.75
N GLY A 142 -3.95 7.89 -25.77
CA GLY A 142 -5.05 8.26 -26.70
C GLY A 142 -6.44 7.85 -26.23
N ALA A 143 -6.54 7.06 -25.15
CA ALA A 143 -7.81 6.57 -24.63
C ALA A 143 -8.59 7.65 -23.86
N THR A 144 -9.88 7.44 -23.69
CA THR A 144 -10.73 8.28 -22.86
C THR A 144 -10.72 7.73 -21.42
N LEU A 145 -10.11 8.45 -20.49
CA LEU A 145 -10.11 8.09 -19.07
C LEU A 145 -11.50 8.35 -18.45
N VAL A 146 -12.00 7.37 -17.69
CA VAL A 146 -13.08 7.54 -16.70
C VAL A 146 -12.59 7.09 -15.33
N GLU A 147 -12.76 7.94 -14.34
CA GLU A 147 -12.23 7.72 -13.01
C GLU A 147 -13.33 7.37 -12.02
N PHE A 148 -13.01 6.47 -11.09
CA PHE A 148 -13.89 6.03 -10.01
C PHE A 148 -13.16 6.10 -8.68
N ALA A 149 -13.92 6.25 -7.59
CA ALA A 149 -13.33 6.38 -6.26
C ALA A 149 -12.73 5.06 -5.74
N THR A 150 -13.34 3.92 -6.11
CA THR A 150 -12.92 2.60 -5.62
C THR A 150 -12.55 1.65 -6.77
N PRO A 151 -11.68 0.66 -6.50
CA PRO A 151 -11.35 -0.38 -7.49
C PRO A 151 -12.57 -1.18 -7.94
N GLU A 152 -13.52 -1.47 -7.03
CA GLU A 152 -14.74 -2.21 -7.34
C GLU A 152 -15.61 -1.46 -8.36
N GLU A 153 -15.72 -0.14 -8.24
CA GLU A 153 -16.47 0.69 -9.20
C GLU A 153 -15.86 0.65 -10.59
N THR A 154 -14.53 0.54 -10.73
CA THR A 154 -13.87 0.42 -12.05
C THR A 154 -14.24 -0.88 -12.74
N ILE A 155 -14.31 -1.99 -12.01
CA ILE A 155 -14.74 -3.30 -12.52
C ILE A 155 -16.23 -3.24 -12.89
N ALA A 156 -17.06 -2.64 -12.05
CA ALA A 156 -18.49 -2.47 -12.31
C ALA A 156 -18.74 -1.64 -13.57
N ALA A 157 -17.96 -0.59 -13.82
CA ALA A 157 -18.06 0.24 -15.02
C ALA A 157 -17.84 -0.57 -16.31
N VAL A 158 -16.87 -1.49 -16.32
CA VAL A 158 -16.64 -2.40 -17.46
C VAL A 158 -17.83 -3.35 -17.63
N LYS A 159 -18.31 -3.97 -16.56
CA LYS A 159 -19.45 -4.91 -16.60
C LYS A 159 -20.76 -4.24 -17.03
N ASN A 160 -20.93 -2.98 -16.71
CA ASN A 160 -22.12 -2.19 -17.08
C ASN A 160 -22.00 -1.54 -18.47
N GLY A 161 -20.84 -1.62 -19.13
CA GLY A 161 -20.59 -1.01 -20.43
C GLY A 161 -20.39 0.51 -20.38
N GLU A 162 -20.02 1.05 -19.21
CA GLU A 162 -19.62 2.46 -19.02
C GLU A 162 -18.16 2.67 -19.46
N ALA A 163 -17.34 1.61 -19.40
CA ALA A 163 -15.98 1.57 -19.92
C ALA A 163 -15.78 0.30 -20.75
N ASP A 164 -14.86 0.35 -21.72
CA ASP A 164 -14.49 -0.78 -22.57
C ASP A 164 -13.50 -1.72 -21.84
N ALA A 165 -12.63 -1.13 -21.00
CA ALA A 165 -11.68 -1.84 -20.14
C ALA A 165 -11.41 -1.07 -18.85
N VAL A 166 -10.83 -1.76 -17.85
CA VAL A 166 -10.18 -1.17 -16.68
C VAL A 166 -8.67 -1.40 -16.78
N LEU A 167 -7.87 -0.45 -16.33
CA LEU A 167 -6.42 -0.59 -16.13
C LEU A 167 -6.11 -0.53 -14.64
N ALA A 168 -5.52 -1.61 -14.11
CA ALA A 168 -5.09 -1.72 -12.71
C ALA A 168 -3.89 -2.68 -12.61
N ASP A 169 -3.34 -2.88 -11.41
CA ASP A 169 -2.28 -3.85 -11.19
C ASP A 169 -2.75 -5.27 -11.56
N LYS A 170 -1.91 -6.00 -12.28
CA LYS A 170 -2.27 -7.32 -12.80
C LYS A 170 -2.61 -8.30 -11.69
N SER A 171 -1.92 -8.23 -10.57
CA SER A 171 -2.17 -9.09 -9.40
C SER A 171 -3.52 -8.82 -8.73
N PHE A 172 -4.04 -7.58 -8.80
CA PHE A 172 -5.42 -7.26 -8.38
C PHE A 172 -6.45 -7.81 -9.35
N LEU A 173 -6.20 -7.70 -10.65
CA LEU A 173 -7.15 -8.13 -11.70
C LEU A 173 -7.19 -9.65 -11.91
N ALA A 174 -6.10 -10.37 -11.60
CA ALA A 174 -5.99 -11.80 -11.90
C ALA A 174 -7.07 -12.65 -11.21
N PRO A 175 -7.29 -12.55 -9.88
CA PRO A 175 -8.36 -13.32 -9.23
C PRO A 175 -9.75 -12.94 -9.76
N ILE A 176 -9.99 -11.69 -10.15
CA ILE A 176 -11.26 -11.24 -10.70
C ILE A 176 -11.51 -11.90 -12.07
N ALA A 177 -10.48 -11.98 -12.93
CA ALA A 177 -10.57 -12.63 -14.23
C ALA A 177 -10.74 -14.16 -14.11
N GLU A 178 -10.23 -14.77 -13.03
CA GLU A 178 -10.41 -16.20 -12.76
C GLU A 178 -11.82 -16.54 -12.27
N GLU A 179 -12.42 -15.64 -11.49
CA GLU A 179 -13.76 -15.82 -10.90
C GLU A 179 -14.89 -15.46 -11.86
N ASP A 180 -14.66 -14.53 -12.79
CA ASP A 180 -15.67 -14.05 -13.73
C ASP A 180 -15.28 -14.36 -15.20
N ALA A 181 -15.90 -15.38 -15.76
CA ALA A 181 -15.63 -15.85 -17.13
C ALA A 181 -16.00 -14.83 -18.23
N ASP A 182 -16.74 -13.79 -17.92
CA ASP A 182 -17.06 -12.71 -18.86
C ASP A 182 -15.93 -11.69 -18.96
N LEU A 183 -15.03 -11.65 -17.99
CA LEU A 183 -13.87 -10.78 -17.95
C LEU A 183 -12.60 -11.51 -18.42
N ARG A 184 -11.73 -10.80 -19.12
CA ARG A 184 -10.45 -11.33 -19.60
C ARG A 184 -9.42 -10.25 -19.77
N PHE A 185 -8.14 -10.62 -19.66
CA PHE A 185 -7.05 -9.72 -20.01
C PHE A 185 -7.07 -9.40 -21.49
N VAL A 186 -6.90 -8.11 -21.83
CA VAL A 186 -6.87 -7.58 -23.19
C VAL A 186 -5.66 -6.66 -23.37
N GLY A 187 -5.16 -6.53 -24.59
CA GLY A 187 -3.97 -5.72 -24.85
C GLY A 187 -2.68 -6.30 -24.25
N GLU A 188 -1.68 -5.47 -24.14
CA GLU A 188 -0.38 -5.81 -23.54
C GLU A 188 -0.29 -5.28 -22.11
N ASP A 189 0.52 -5.94 -21.27
CA ASP A 189 0.83 -5.46 -19.93
C ASP A 189 1.59 -4.13 -20.00
N VAL A 190 1.30 -3.22 -19.08
CA VAL A 190 1.88 -1.88 -19.02
C VAL A 190 2.81 -1.79 -17.80
N PRO A 191 4.13 -1.67 -17.98
CA PRO A 191 5.06 -1.52 -16.87
C PRO A 191 4.95 -0.11 -16.28
N LEU A 192 4.42 0.03 -15.07
CA LEU A 192 4.27 1.28 -14.34
C LEU A 192 4.89 1.19 -12.95
N GLY A 193 5.39 2.31 -12.44
CA GLY A 193 5.94 2.42 -11.08
C GLY A 193 7.28 1.73 -10.86
N GLY A 194 7.86 1.94 -9.68
CA GLY A 194 9.18 1.45 -9.26
C GLY A 194 9.15 0.27 -8.28
N GLY A 195 8.02 -0.40 -8.13
CA GLY A 195 7.73 -1.33 -7.04
C GLY A 195 6.93 -0.66 -5.94
N VAL A 196 6.45 -1.44 -4.97
CA VAL A 196 5.56 -0.97 -3.91
C VAL A 196 6.36 -0.75 -2.62
N GLY A 197 6.19 0.41 -1.99
CA GLY A 197 6.88 0.80 -0.76
C GLY A 197 5.93 1.35 0.30
N LEU A 198 6.41 1.41 1.55
CA LEU A 198 5.66 2.09 2.61
C LEU A 198 5.86 3.59 2.49
N GLY A 199 4.76 4.36 2.52
CA GLY A 199 4.82 5.81 2.57
C GLY A 199 4.91 6.31 4.02
N VAL A 200 5.79 7.27 4.29
CA VAL A 200 5.91 7.97 5.57
C VAL A 200 6.04 9.46 5.34
N ARG A 201 5.77 10.29 6.37
CA ARG A 201 6.05 11.74 6.26
C ARG A 201 7.55 11.97 6.13
N GLU A 202 7.95 12.99 5.38
CA GLU A 202 9.37 13.41 5.28
C GLU A 202 10.03 13.68 6.65
N SER A 203 9.23 14.08 7.65
CA SER A 203 9.70 14.30 9.03
C SER A 203 10.01 13.02 9.81
N ASP A 204 9.57 11.88 9.36
CA ASP A 204 9.55 10.62 10.12
C ASP A 204 10.70 9.67 9.71
N GLY A 205 11.86 10.24 9.39
CA GLY A 205 13.04 9.50 8.92
C GLY A 205 13.48 8.36 9.84
N GLU A 206 13.39 8.51 11.17
CA GLU A 206 13.70 7.42 12.12
C GLU A 206 12.73 6.23 12.00
N LEU A 207 11.44 6.50 11.75
CA LEU A 207 10.45 5.45 11.52
C LEU A 207 10.73 4.73 10.20
N ARG A 208 11.02 5.50 9.14
CA ARG A 208 11.41 4.95 7.84
C ARG A 208 12.61 4.01 7.95
N GLU A 209 13.69 4.44 8.62
CA GLU A 209 14.89 3.63 8.80
C GLU A 209 14.61 2.30 9.55
N LYS A 210 13.73 2.30 10.55
CA LYS A 210 13.32 1.08 11.25
C LYS A 210 12.55 0.12 10.36
N LEU A 211 11.61 0.66 9.57
CA LEU A 211 10.83 -0.14 8.62
C LEU A 211 11.71 -0.65 7.48
N ASP A 212 12.64 0.15 6.97
CA ASP A 212 13.64 -0.28 5.99
C ASP A 212 14.50 -1.44 6.50
N ALA A 213 14.98 -1.36 7.73
CA ALA A 213 15.75 -2.44 8.34
C ALA A 213 14.91 -3.72 8.49
N ALA A 214 13.63 -3.60 8.82
CA ALA A 214 12.71 -4.73 8.93
C ALA A 214 12.46 -5.36 7.55
N ILE A 215 12.19 -4.56 6.50
CA ILE A 215 12.04 -5.04 5.12
C ILE A 215 13.32 -5.75 4.67
N GLN A 216 14.50 -5.15 4.90
CA GLN A 216 15.76 -5.74 4.52
C GLN A 216 15.98 -7.10 5.21
N SER A 217 15.65 -7.21 6.51
CA SER A 217 15.78 -8.47 7.23
C SER A 217 14.87 -9.57 6.69
N MET A 218 13.67 -9.21 6.17
CA MET A 218 12.76 -10.14 5.51
C MET A 218 13.24 -10.56 4.11
N LYS A 219 13.92 -9.65 3.40
CA LYS A 219 14.59 -10.00 2.13
C LYS A 219 15.75 -10.95 2.38
N ASP A 220 16.56 -10.69 3.40
CA ASP A 220 17.78 -11.46 3.71
C ASP A 220 17.48 -12.89 4.17
N ASP A 221 16.41 -13.10 4.94
CA ASP A 221 16.00 -14.43 5.41
C ASP A 221 15.00 -15.17 4.49
N GLY A 222 14.54 -14.49 3.41
CA GLY A 222 13.64 -15.04 2.41
C GLY A 222 12.15 -15.02 2.78
N SER A 223 11.79 -14.62 4.00
CA SER A 223 10.39 -14.62 4.46
C SER A 223 9.50 -13.67 3.65
N LEU A 224 10.05 -12.59 3.10
CA LEU A 224 9.32 -11.69 2.22
C LEU A 224 8.93 -12.38 0.91
N ASN A 225 9.86 -13.12 0.28
CA ASN A 225 9.58 -13.89 -0.94
C ASN A 225 8.57 -15.02 -0.71
N GLU A 226 8.62 -15.67 0.46
CA GLU A 226 7.61 -16.67 0.85
C GLU A 226 6.21 -16.04 0.95
N MET A 227 6.11 -14.84 1.53
CA MET A 227 4.86 -14.11 1.68
C MET A 227 4.32 -13.61 0.33
N ILE A 228 5.19 -13.02 -0.52
CA ILE A 228 4.84 -12.60 -1.89
C ILE A 228 4.28 -13.79 -2.69
N SER A 229 4.96 -14.94 -2.63
CA SER A 229 4.54 -16.15 -3.34
C SER A 229 3.23 -16.75 -2.80
N LYS A 230 3.01 -16.65 -1.48
CA LYS A 230 1.76 -17.12 -0.83
C LYS A 230 0.55 -16.33 -1.32
N TRP A 231 0.70 -15.04 -1.47
CA TRP A 231 -0.37 -14.12 -1.82
C TRP A 231 -0.45 -13.81 -3.33
N GLU A 232 0.56 -14.23 -4.11
CA GLU A 232 0.65 -14.03 -5.57
C GLU A 232 0.54 -12.57 -6.01
N VAL A 233 1.06 -11.64 -5.17
CA VAL A 233 0.93 -10.18 -5.39
C VAL A 233 1.97 -9.59 -6.34
N SER A 234 3.09 -10.29 -6.59
CA SER A 234 4.16 -9.82 -7.46
C SER A 234 5.15 -10.97 -7.75
N SER A 235 6.12 -10.72 -8.62
CA SER A 235 7.32 -11.55 -8.69
C SER A 235 8.16 -11.42 -7.40
N THR A 236 8.97 -12.43 -7.10
CA THR A 236 9.93 -12.37 -5.97
C THR A 236 11.20 -11.60 -6.34
N PHE A 237 11.93 -11.15 -5.32
CA PHE A 237 13.25 -10.54 -5.49
C PHE A 237 14.31 -11.54 -5.95
#